data_96ab9f4240c61d9e8b26bc4e1f063105
#
_entry.id   96ab9f4240c61d9e8b26bc4e1f063105
#
_cell.length_a   1.000
_cell.length_b   1.000
_cell.length_c   1.000
_cell.angle_alpha   90.00
_cell.angle_beta   90.00
_cell.angle_gamma   90.00
#
_symmetry.space_group_name_H-M   'P 1'
#
loop_
_entity.id
_entity.type
_entity.pdbx_description
1 polymer ?
#
loop_
_entity_poly.entity_id
_entity_poly.type
_entity_poly.pdbx_seq_one_letter_code
_entity_poly.pdbx_strand_id
1 'polypeptide(L)'
;IGKYTECEFSTTANIASYTLPEPVPARSMEDVDKGKLAFYGVCAGCHAYGSRMIGPPTQIIQALYKDNPKGIADYINAPERKREDYPEMPPQDYLSEEAKIAVAEYILTLKE
;
A
#
# COMPACT_ATOMS: atom_id res chain seq x y z
N ILE A 1 -29.84 19.84 24.94
CA ILE A 1 -28.77 19.50 25.88
C ILE A 1 -29.10 18.23 26.65
N GLY A 2 -30.28 18.16 27.24
CA GLY A 2 -30.74 16.97 27.92
C GLY A 2 -30.82 15.76 27.02
N LYS A 3 -31.23 15.98 25.76
CA LYS A 3 -31.29 14.92 24.77
C LYS A 3 -29.90 14.39 24.43
N TYR A 4 -28.93 15.27 24.36
CA TYR A 4 -27.54 14.84 24.13
C TYR A 4 -27.05 13.93 25.24
N THR A 5 -27.32 14.34 26.47
CA THR A 5 -26.94 13.57 27.64
C THR A 5 -27.60 12.20 27.63
N GLU A 6 -28.87 12.16 27.29
CA GLU A 6 -29.60 10.89 27.18
C GLU A 6 -29.04 9.99 26.10
N CYS A 7 -28.69 10.58 24.95
CA CYS A 7 -28.06 9.80 23.87
C CYS A 7 -26.71 9.24 24.30
N GLU A 8 -25.93 10.02 25.02
CA GLU A 8 -24.64 9.57 25.52
C GLU A 8 -24.80 8.43 26.52
N PHE A 9 -25.80 8.52 27.39
CA PHE A 9 -26.11 7.44 28.32
C PHE A 9 -26.51 6.18 27.59
N SER A 10 -27.35 6.31 26.58
CA SER A 10 -27.77 5.16 25.79
C SER A 10 -26.59 4.50 25.10
N THR A 11 -25.70 5.30 24.54
CA THR A 11 -24.49 4.82 23.90
C THR A 11 -23.59 4.08 24.90
N THR A 12 -23.41 4.67 26.06
CA THR A 12 -22.61 4.08 27.14
C THR A 12 -23.20 2.77 27.59
N ALA A 13 -24.51 2.71 27.78
CA ALA A 13 -25.18 1.48 28.18
C ALA A 13 -25.03 0.39 27.12
N ASN A 14 -25.13 0.75 25.84
CA ASN A 14 -24.93 -0.19 24.74
C ASN A 14 -23.51 -0.72 24.71
N ILE A 15 -22.55 0.14 24.94
CA ILE A 15 -21.13 -0.27 25.01
C ILE A 15 -20.91 -1.23 26.19
N ALA A 16 -21.49 -0.90 27.34
CA ALA A 16 -21.35 -1.73 28.53
C ALA A 16 -21.94 -3.11 28.35
N SER A 17 -23.03 -3.23 27.60
CA SER A 17 -23.67 -4.52 27.32
C SER A 17 -23.11 -5.22 26.10
N TYR A 18 -22.28 -4.55 25.32
CA TYR A 18 -21.71 -5.11 24.11
C TYR A 18 -20.61 -6.10 24.44
N THR A 19 -20.75 -7.31 23.90
CA THR A 19 -19.73 -8.34 24.03
C THR A 19 -18.78 -8.20 22.84
N LEU A 20 -17.55 -7.80 23.12
CA LEU A 20 -16.56 -7.67 22.06
C LEU A 20 -16.24 -9.06 21.48
N PRO A 21 -16.13 -9.16 20.16
CA PRO A 21 -15.66 -10.42 19.58
C PRO A 21 -14.23 -10.69 20.03
N GLU A 22 -13.89 -11.96 20.10
CA GLU A 22 -12.51 -12.34 20.41
C GLU A 22 -11.57 -11.74 19.37
N PRO A 23 -10.41 -11.21 19.80
CA PRO A 23 -9.45 -10.68 18.84
C PRO A 23 -9.00 -11.79 17.90
N VAL A 24 -8.96 -11.48 16.61
CA VAL A 24 -8.41 -12.39 15.62
C VAL A 24 -6.91 -12.51 15.90
N PRO A 25 -6.36 -13.73 15.96
CA PRO A 25 -4.93 -13.89 16.15
C PRO A 25 -4.15 -13.11 15.08
N ALA A 26 -3.09 -12.44 15.49
CA ALA A 26 -2.23 -11.74 14.56
C ALA A 26 -1.66 -12.74 13.56
N ARG A 27 -1.69 -12.38 12.28
CA ARG A 27 -1.06 -13.20 11.25
C ARG A 27 0.44 -13.21 11.45
N SER A 28 1.03 -14.37 11.20
CA SER A 28 2.47 -14.47 11.07
C SER A 28 2.91 -13.61 9.88
N MET A 29 4.05 -12.96 9.99
CA MET A 29 4.62 -12.21 8.86
C MET A 29 4.92 -13.09 7.66
N GLU A 30 5.06 -14.39 7.90
CA GLU A 30 5.23 -15.36 6.82
C GLU A 30 3.96 -15.60 6.01
N ASP A 31 2.80 -15.40 6.63
CA ASP A 31 1.51 -15.57 5.98
C ASP A 31 1.05 -14.32 5.24
N VAL A 32 1.80 -13.22 5.32
CA VAL A 32 1.46 -11.96 4.68
C VAL A 32 2.28 -11.83 3.41
N ASP A 33 1.61 -11.52 2.30
CA ASP A 33 2.31 -11.17 1.06
C ASP A 33 2.97 -9.82 1.24
N LYS A 34 4.27 -9.82 1.47
CA LYS A 34 5.05 -8.61 1.72
C LYS A 34 5.01 -7.64 0.56
N GLY A 35 5.01 -8.16 -0.66
CA GLY A 35 4.95 -7.33 -1.85
C GLY A 35 3.62 -6.59 -1.96
N LYS A 36 2.53 -7.31 -1.75
CA LYS A 36 1.20 -6.72 -1.77
C LYS A 36 1.04 -5.68 -0.68
N LEU A 37 1.49 -5.99 0.52
CA LEU A 37 1.39 -5.07 1.65
C LEU A 37 2.17 -3.78 1.38
N ALA A 38 3.41 -3.91 0.90
CA ALA A 38 4.24 -2.76 0.57
C ALA A 38 3.64 -1.93 -0.56
N PHE A 39 3.10 -2.58 -1.59
CA PHE A 39 2.49 -1.87 -2.71
C PHE A 39 1.30 -1.01 -2.25
N TYR A 40 0.36 -1.60 -1.53
CA TYR A 40 -0.81 -0.85 -1.08
C TYR A 40 -0.49 0.15 0.02
N GLY A 41 0.52 -0.10 0.83
CA GLY A 41 0.93 0.82 1.88
C GLY A 41 1.74 2.01 1.39
N VAL A 42 2.48 1.85 0.29
CA VAL A 42 3.45 2.85 -0.16
C VAL A 42 3.18 3.34 -1.57
N CYS A 43 2.89 2.45 -2.50
CA CYS A 43 2.89 2.75 -3.94
C CYS A 43 1.51 3.13 -4.49
N ALA A 44 0.45 2.52 -3.99
CA ALA A 44 -0.89 2.66 -4.56
C ALA A 44 -1.47 4.07 -4.44
N GLY A 45 -0.91 4.91 -3.56
CA GLY A 45 -1.33 6.31 -3.47
C GLY A 45 -0.98 7.14 -4.69
N CYS A 46 0.03 6.71 -5.46
CA CYS A 46 0.53 7.44 -6.63
C CYS A 46 0.46 6.62 -7.92
N HIS A 47 0.29 5.33 -7.84
CA HIS A 47 0.26 4.43 -8.99
C HIS A 47 -1.01 3.60 -9.03
N ALA A 48 -1.68 3.58 -10.17
CA ALA A 48 -2.79 2.69 -10.46
C ALA A 48 -2.38 1.75 -11.60
N TYR A 49 -3.12 0.67 -11.81
CA TYR A 49 -2.75 -0.29 -12.84
C TYR A 49 -2.83 0.28 -14.25
N GLY A 50 -3.97 0.79 -14.63
CA GLY A 50 -4.23 1.21 -16.00
C GLY A 50 -4.45 2.71 -16.17
N SER A 51 -4.29 3.52 -15.13
CA SER A 51 -4.58 4.94 -15.17
C SER A 51 -3.39 5.75 -14.72
N ARG A 52 -3.17 6.86 -15.39
CA ARG A 52 -2.18 7.82 -14.93
C ARG A 52 -2.68 8.53 -13.67
N MET A 53 -1.86 8.54 -12.66
CA MET A 53 -2.08 9.30 -11.44
C MET A 53 -0.90 10.25 -11.23
N ILE A 54 -0.42 10.39 -10.00
CA ILE A 54 0.80 11.14 -9.71
C ILE A 54 1.99 10.45 -10.40
N GLY A 55 2.01 9.12 -10.37
CA GLY A 55 2.98 8.33 -11.10
C GLY A 55 2.39 7.63 -12.31
N PRO A 56 3.22 7.01 -13.15
CA PRO A 56 2.75 6.26 -14.31
C PRO A 56 1.95 5.03 -13.91
N PRO A 57 1.06 4.55 -14.79
CA PRO A 57 0.36 3.29 -14.56
C PRO A 57 1.35 2.13 -14.36
N THR A 58 1.01 1.20 -13.47
CA THR A 58 1.87 0.03 -13.27
C THR A 58 1.97 -0.83 -14.52
N GLN A 59 0.97 -0.77 -15.38
CA GLN A 59 1.00 -1.43 -16.69
C GLN A 59 2.20 -0.99 -17.52
N ILE A 60 2.52 0.30 -17.50
CA ILE A 60 3.69 0.85 -18.18
C ILE A 60 4.98 0.38 -17.49
N ILE A 61 4.98 0.37 -16.17
CA ILE A 61 6.13 -0.12 -15.40
C ILE A 61 6.41 -1.59 -15.75
N GLN A 62 5.37 -2.40 -15.85
CA GLN A 62 5.50 -3.80 -16.24
C GLN A 62 6.14 -3.95 -17.62
N ALA A 63 5.76 -3.09 -18.57
CA ALA A 63 6.33 -3.13 -19.91
C ALA A 63 7.81 -2.73 -19.92
N LEU A 64 8.17 -1.70 -19.15
CA LEU A 64 9.55 -1.21 -19.06
C LEU A 64 10.49 -2.17 -18.37
N TYR A 65 9.99 -2.87 -17.36
CA TYR A 65 10.81 -3.74 -16.50
C TYR A 65 10.40 -5.22 -16.62
N LYS A 66 9.98 -5.62 -17.79
CA LYS A 66 9.57 -7.01 -18.03
C LYS A 66 10.67 -7.96 -17.58
N ASP A 67 10.30 -8.93 -16.74
CA ASP A 67 11.21 -9.94 -16.19
C ASP A 67 12.41 -9.36 -15.43
N ASN A 68 12.29 -8.11 -14.95
CA ASN A 68 13.39 -7.41 -14.28
C ASN A 68 12.94 -6.75 -12.97
N PRO A 69 12.55 -7.54 -11.95
CA PRO A 69 12.15 -6.95 -10.67
C PRO A 69 13.28 -6.19 -9.97
N LYS A 70 14.52 -6.62 -10.16
CA LYS A 70 15.67 -5.93 -9.59
C LYS A 70 15.78 -4.49 -10.11
N GLY A 71 15.49 -4.28 -11.39
CA GLY A 71 15.48 -2.94 -11.97
C GLY A 71 14.47 -2.02 -11.31
N ILE A 72 13.27 -2.55 -11.01
CA ILE A 72 12.25 -1.80 -10.26
C ILE A 72 12.75 -1.51 -8.85
N ALA A 73 13.30 -2.51 -8.16
CA ALA A 73 13.80 -2.35 -6.79
C ALA A 73 14.90 -1.30 -6.72
N ASP A 74 15.83 -1.32 -7.66
CA ASP A 74 16.90 -0.32 -7.74
C ASP A 74 16.35 1.08 -8.02
N TYR A 75 15.35 1.18 -8.91
CA TYR A 75 14.74 2.45 -9.23
C TYR A 75 14.04 3.08 -8.03
N ILE A 76 13.25 2.31 -7.29
CA ILE A 76 12.52 2.86 -6.13
C ILE A 76 13.45 3.25 -4.98
N ASN A 77 14.64 2.67 -4.92
CA ASN A 77 15.65 3.05 -3.94
C ASN A 77 16.23 4.43 -4.22
N ALA A 78 16.45 4.76 -5.48
CA ALA A 78 16.97 6.05 -5.92
C ALA A 78 16.31 6.46 -7.23
N PRO A 79 15.04 6.93 -7.18
CA PRO A 79 14.31 7.25 -8.40
C PRO A 79 14.92 8.42 -9.15
N GLU A 80 14.94 8.30 -10.47
CA GLU A 80 15.32 9.40 -11.35
C GLU A 80 14.11 9.83 -12.15
N ARG A 81 13.89 11.14 -12.24
CA ARG A 81 12.79 11.69 -13.03
C ARG A 81 13.13 11.55 -14.51
N LYS A 82 12.43 10.64 -15.19
CA LYS A 82 12.69 10.34 -16.60
C LYS A 82 11.84 11.17 -17.57
N ARG A 83 10.73 11.72 -17.08
CA ARG A 83 9.81 12.52 -17.88
C ARG A 83 9.42 13.77 -17.09
N GLU A 84 9.40 14.91 -17.79
CA GLU A 84 9.06 16.18 -17.18
C GLU A 84 7.58 16.30 -16.83
N ASP A 85 6.73 15.52 -17.50
CA ASP A 85 5.28 15.54 -17.26
C ASP A 85 4.83 14.74 -16.03
N TYR A 86 5.77 14.14 -15.32
CA TYR A 86 5.51 13.49 -14.03
C TYR A 86 6.28 14.21 -12.93
N PRO A 87 5.70 14.35 -11.74
CA PRO A 87 6.45 14.85 -10.60
C PRO A 87 7.54 13.87 -10.19
N GLU A 88 8.51 14.37 -9.47
CA GLU A 88 9.60 13.55 -8.97
C GLU A 88 9.06 12.55 -7.93
N MET A 89 9.42 11.29 -8.10
CA MET A 89 9.05 10.24 -7.16
C MET A 89 9.96 10.30 -5.94
N PRO A 90 9.42 10.33 -4.71
CA PRO A 90 10.27 10.25 -3.53
C PRO A 90 10.94 8.88 -3.43
N PRO A 91 12.18 8.82 -2.95
CA PRO A 91 12.87 7.55 -2.81
C PRO A 91 12.25 6.69 -1.71
N GLN A 92 12.24 5.39 -1.95
CA GLN A 92 11.73 4.40 -1.00
C GLN A 92 12.90 3.62 -0.38
N ASP A 93 13.94 4.35 -0.03
CA ASP A 93 15.19 3.77 0.48
C ASP A 93 15.07 3.25 1.93
N TYR A 94 13.98 3.61 2.61
CA TYR A 94 13.69 3.11 3.96
C TYR A 94 13.16 1.67 3.96
N LEU A 95 12.74 1.15 2.81
CA LEU A 95 12.30 -0.24 2.71
C LEU A 95 13.52 -1.18 2.73
N SER A 96 13.34 -2.36 3.34
CA SER A 96 14.38 -3.38 3.31
C SER A 96 14.61 -3.88 1.87
N GLU A 97 15.77 -4.45 1.61
CA GLU A 97 16.05 -5.04 0.29
C GLU A 97 15.03 -6.11 -0.06
N GLU A 98 14.65 -6.94 0.91
CA GLU A 98 13.63 -7.96 0.73
C GLU A 98 12.28 -7.34 0.35
N ALA A 99 11.88 -6.27 1.02
CA ALA A 99 10.61 -5.59 0.73
C ALA A 99 10.63 -4.94 -0.65
N LYS A 100 11.74 -4.34 -1.05
CA LYS A 100 11.87 -3.73 -2.38
C LYS A 100 11.73 -4.77 -3.49
N ILE A 101 12.39 -5.90 -3.34
CA ILE A 101 12.29 -7.00 -4.32
C ILE A 101 10.87 -7.58 -4.31
N ALA A 102 10.29 -7.79 -3.13
CA ALA A 102 8.94 -8.33 -3.03
C ALA A 102 7.91 -7.42 -3.69
N VAL A 103 7.98 -6.11 -3.48
CA VAL A 103 7.04 -5.18 -4.11
C VAL A 103 7.28 -5.12 -5.63
N ALA A 104 8.51 -5.19 -6.08
CA ALA A 104 8.84 -5.22 -7.49
C ALA A 104 8.23 -6.45 -8.18
N GLU A 105 8.38 -7.61 -7.58
CA GLU A 105 7.77 -8.84 -8.09
C GLU A 105 6.24 -8.73 -8.10
N TYR A 106 5.67 -8.16 -7.05
CA TYR A 106 4.22 -7.96 -6.97
C TYR A 106 3.73 -7.04 -8.09
N ILE A 107 4.41 -5.94 -8.35
CA ILE A 107 4.06 -5.01 -9.43
C ILE A 107 4.02 -5.74 -10.76
N LEU A 108 4.97 -6.62 -11.02
CA LEU A 108 5.02 -7.37 -12.28
C LEU A 108 3.89 -8.39 -12.44
N THR A 109 3.21 -8.74 -11.35
CA THR A 109 2.09 -9.68 -11.38
C THR A 109 0.73 -9.00 -11.38
N LEU A 110 0.67 -7.69 -11.21
CA LEU A 110 -0.59 -6.96 -11.12
C LEU A 110 -1.40 -7.10 -12.40
N LYS A 111 -2.71 -7.26 -12.20
CA LYS A 111 -3.71 -7.27 -13.27
C LYS A 111 -4.85 -6.37 -12.85
N GLU A 112 -5.59 -5.93 -13.82
CA GLU A 112 -6.77 -5.10 -13.58
C GLU A 112 -7.80 -5.80 -12.70
#